data_ca6ff4daee3e134c84b59df3820fcbd0
#
_entry.id   ca6ff4daee3e134c84b59df3820fcbd0
#
_cell.length_a   1.000
_cell.length_b   1.000
_cell.length_c   1.000
_cell.angle_alpha   90.00
_cell.angle_beta   90.00
_cell.angle_gamma   90.00
#
_symmetry.space_group_name_H-M   'P 1'
#
loop_
_entity.id
_entity.type
_entity.pdbx_description
1 polymer ?
#
loop_
_entity_poly.entity_id
_entity_poly.type
_entity_poly.pdbx_seq_one_letter_code
_entity_poly.pdbx_strand_id
1 'polypeptide(L)'
;MYIYETADDMEYELLKNNAIHNRQYATEAERLLWHYLKEKKIGYKFRRQHIVGEYITDFINLKHKLIIEVDGKYHQEAEQVIKDAQRTQYLEQKGYTVIRFANEEVFNHMEDVIKKIKETIMAIDSHNTPQTARFAQNTQTSTPSNTQASIESPTQPQQTGASPLSGGLRGALGGTPGAWAVDAACSGNPGPMEYQCIDLQTGAQVFHFGPVQGTNNIGEFLAIVHALALMEKQGIRDKVIYSDSYNAILWVKKKKCKTTLTRNSATEQLYQIIARAEQWLMTHNVTTPIIKWETKQWGEIPADFGRKK
;
A
#
# COMPACT_ATOMS: atom_id res chain seq x y z
N MET A 1 2.52 22.95 -7.00
CA MET A 1 2.46 21.49 -7.14
C MET A 1 3.85 21.01 -7.51
N TYR A 2 4.52 20.24 -6.66
CA TYR A 2 5.87 19.79 -6.92
C TYR A 2 5.86 18.74 -8.04
N ILE A 3 6.74 18.92 -9.05
CA ILE A 3 6.84 18.05 -10.25
C ILE A 3 7.11 16.55 -9.92
N TYR A 4 7.25 16.20 -8.65
CA TYR A 4 7.61 14.86 -8.18
C TYR A 4 6.60 14.24 -7.20
N GLU A 5 5.39 14.80 -7.11
CA GLU A 5 4.32 14.18 -6.32
C GLU A 5 3.77 12.98 -7.08
N THR A 6 4.08 11.81 -6.54
CA THR A 6 3.70 10.51 -7.10
C THR A 6 2.51 9.89 -6.36
N ALA A 7 1.98 10.61 -5.37
CA ALA A 7 0.80 10.28 -4.59
C ALA A 7 0.01 11.56 -4.30
N ASP A 8 -1.31 11.46 -4.12
CA ASP A 8 -2.08 12.61 -3.63
C ASP A 8 -1.85 12.86 -2.13
N ASP A 9 -2.28 14.01 -1.62
CA ASP A 9 -2.03 14.42 -0.25
C ASP A 9 -2.57 13.40 0.76
N MET A 10 -3.71 12.75 0.48
CA MET A 10 -4.32 11.75 1.36
C MET A 10 -3.53 10.43 1.34
N GLU A 11 -3.09 9.98 0.17
CA GLU A 11 -2.20 8.82 0.01
C GLU A 11 -0.90 9.04 0.77
N TYR A 12 -0.32 10.24 0.61
CA TYR A 12 0.92 10.61 1.28
C TYR A 12 0.76 10.62 2.80
N GLU A 13 -0.28 11.27 3.34
CA GLU A 13 -0.53 11.33 4.78
C GLU A 13 -0.75 9.95 5.43
N LEU A 14 -1.40 9.04 4.72
CA LEU A 14 -1.61 7.68 5.20
C LEU A 14 -0.33 6.84 5.23
N LEU A 15 0.54 7.01 4.23
CA LEU A 15 1.70 6.15 4.03
C LEU A 15 3.00 6.74 4.58
N LYS A 16 3.07 8.05 4.89
CA LYS A 16 4.31 8.71 5.30
C LYS A 16 4.96 8.09 6.54
N ASN A 17 4.15 7.73 7.54
CA ASN A 17 4.67 7.13 8.78
C ASN A 17 5.27 5.75 8.51
N ASN A 18 4.65 4.96 7.64
CA ASN A 18 5.18 3.67 7.22
C ASN A 18 6.45 3.83 6.39
N ALA A 19 6.50 4.82 5.50
CA ALA A 19 7.70 5.12 4.72
C ALA A 19 8.87 5.55 5.62
N ILE A 20 8.59 6.32 6.69
CA ILE A 20 9.58 6.68 7.72
C ILE A 20 10.04 5.44 8.48
N HIS A 21 9.11 4.62 8.95
CA HIS A 21 9.38 3.37 9.66
C HIS A 21 10.26 2.44 8.81
N ASN A 22 9.88 2.18 7.56
CA ASN A 22 10.64 1.33 6.65
C ASN A 22 12.07 1.86 6.40
N ARG A 23 12.26 3.20 6.37
CA ARG A 23 13.61 3.79 6.27
C ARG A 23 14.47 3.52 7.49
N GLN A 24 13.87 3.47 8.69
CA GLN A 24 14.57 3.20 9.95
C GLN A 24 14.87 1.70 10.11
N TYR A 25 13.95 0.85 9.69
CA TYR A 25 14.01 -0.61 9.84
C TYR A 25 14.24 -1.34 8.51
N ALA A 26 14.95 -0.68 7.58
CA ALA A 26 15.33 -1.28 6.30
C ALA A 26 16.09 -2.60 6.52
N THR A 27 15.83 -3.59 5.67
CA THR A 27 16.54 -4.86 5.68
C THR A 27 18.04 -4.68 5.43
N GLU A 28 18.83 -5.69 5.73
CA GLU A 28 20.28 -5.62 5.49
C GLU A 28 20.60 -5.49 4.00
N ALA A 29 19.88 -6.21 3.13
CA ALA A 29 20.02 -6.11 1.69
C ALA A 29 19.63 -4.72 1.17
N GLU A 30 18.51 -4.15 1.65
CA GLU A 30 18.13 -2.77 1.29
C GLU A 30 19.20 -1.75 1.73
N ARG A 31 19.76 -1.89 2.96
CA ARG A 31 20.83 -0.99 3.44
C ARG A 31 22.09 -1.10 2.58
N LEU A 32 22.44 -2.32 2.18
CA LEU A 32 23.60 -2.57 1.34
C LEU A 32 23.40 -1.94 -0.05
N LEU A 33 22.28 -2.22 -0.73
CA LEU A 33 22.01 -1.63 -2.03
C LEU A 33 21.92 -0.09 -1.96
N TRP A 34 21.30 0.46 -0.90
CA TRP A 34 21.25 1.91 -0.70
C TRP A 34 22.64 2.55 -0.60
N HIS A 35 23.61 1.87 0.00
CA HIS A 35 24.99 2.38 0.05
C HIS A 35 25.57 2.66 -1.34
N TYR A 36 25.19 1.88 -2.36
CA TYR A 36 25.60 2.08 -3.74
C TYR A 36 24.73 3.09 -4.51
N LEU A 37 23.43 3.21 -4.18
CA LEU A 37 22.50 4.09 -4.89
C LEU A 37 22.51 5.54 -4.40
N LYS A 38 22.83 5.77 -3.12
CA LYS A 38 22.79 7.11 -2.53
C LYS A 38 23.80 8.06 -3.18
N GLU A 39 23.51 9.37 -3.08
CA GLU A 39 24.43 10.42 -3.52
C GLU A 39 24.83 10.33 -5.00
N LYS A 40 24.03 9.71 -5.83
CA LYS A 40 24.30 9.47 -7.26
C LYS A 40 25.56 8.65 -7.54
N LYS A 41 26.01 7.78 -6.63
CA LYS A 41 27.25 7.00 -6.79
C LYS A 41 27.32 6.21 -8.09
N ILE A 42 26.19 5.75 -8.62
CA ILE A 42 26.11 5.07 -9.91
C ILE A 42 25.74 5.99 -11.08
N GLY A 43 25.78 7.33 -10.88
CA GLY A 43 25.46 8.34 -11.87
C GLY A 43 23.99 8.81 -11.87
N TYR A 44 23.11 8.15 -11.14
CA TYR A 44 21.67 8.42 -11.13
C TYR A 44 21.16 8.74 -9.73
N LYS A 45 20.11 9.62 -9.64
CA LYS A 45 19.51 10.01 -8.37
C LYS A 45 18.39 9.03 -8.00
N PHE A 46 18.56 8.30 -6.91
CA PHE A 46 17.53 7.45 -6.33
C PHE A 46 16.96 8.06 -5.06
N ARG A 47 15.72 7.67 -4.74
CA ARG A 47 15.08 7.85 -3.43
C ARG A 47 14.74 6.48 -2.88
N ARG A 48 14.71 6.34 -1.55
CA ARG A 48 14.32 5.10 -0.89
C ARG A 48 13.00 5.27 -0.17
N GLN A 49 12.22 4.19 -0.08
CA GLN A 49 10.93 4.14 0.59
C GLN A 49 10.05 5.31 0.14
N HIS A 50 9.85 5.39 -1.19
CA HIS A 50 9.11 6.47 -1.83
C HIS A 50 7.67 6.05 -2.10
N ILE A 51 6.73 6.96 -1.81
CA ILE A 51 5.31 6.69 -1.98
C ILE A 51 4.92 6.96 -3.44
N VAL A 52 4.31 5.96 -4.09
CA VAL A 52 3.76 6.04 -5.46
C VAL A 52 2.31 5.59 -5.42
N GLY A 53 1.38 6.53 -5.40
CA GLY A 53 -0.04 6.24 -5.18
C GLY A 53 -0.25 5.51 -3.85
N GLU A 54 -0.78 4.31 -3.92
CA GLU A 54 -1.14 3.49 -2.75
C GLU A 54 0.03 2.62 -2.22
N TYR A 55 1.22 2.71 -2.83
CA TYR A 55 2.34 1.83 -2.51
C TYR A 55 3.58 2.59 -2.07
N ILE A 56 4.40 1.94 -1.24
CA ILE A 56 5.74 2.40 -0.88
C ILE A 56 6.73 1.52 -1.64
N THR A 57 7.62 2.14 -2.43
CA THR A 57 8.64 1.45 -3.22
C THR A 57 9.98 1.50 -2.52
N ASP A 58 10.79 0.42 -2.56
CA ASP A 58 12.07 0.41 -1.86
C ASP A 58 13.01 1.48 -2.40
N PHE A 59 13.22 1.48 -3.72
CA PHE A 59 14.01 2.52 -4.39
C PHE A 59 13.35 2.96 -5.68
N ILE A 60 13.44 4.25 -5.98
CA ILE A 60 12.89 4.83 -7.20
C ILE A 60 13.84 5.84 -7.83
N ASN A 61 13.98 5.77 -9.13
CA ASN A 61 14.52 6.84 -9.97
C ASN A 61 13.35 7.52 -10.69
N LEU A 62 12.98 8.71 -10.24
CA LEU A 62 11.83 9.44 -10.77
C LEU A 62 12.01 9.91 -12.21
N LYS A 63 13.24 10.27 -12.59
CA LYS A 63 13.54 10.78 -13.95
C LYS A 63 13.27 9.71 -15.01
N HIS A 64 13.70 8.48 -14.74
CA HIS A 64 13.58 7.36 -15.68
C HIS A 64 12.37 6.45 -15.37
N LYS A 65 11.56 6.82 -14.35
CA LYS A 65 10.42 6.02 -13.89
C LYS A 65 10.81 4.55 -13.61
N LEU A 66 11.97 4.35 -13.00
CA LEU A 66 12.47 3.04 -12.62
C LEU A 66 12.25 2.80 -11.12
N ILE A 67 11.61 1.71 -10.78
CA ILE A 67 11.42 1.19 -9.43
C ILE A 67 12.30 -0.05 -9.26
N ILE A 68 12.97 -0.14 -8.12
CA ILE A 68 13.77 -1.30 -7.72
C ILE A 68 13.21 -1.79 -6.39
N GLU A 69 12.91 -3.09 -6.31
CA GLU A 69 12.45 -3.79 -5.12
C GLU A 69 13.45 -4.87 -4.74
N VAL A 70 13.65 -5.07 -3.43
CA VAL A 70 14.56 -6.09 -2.89
C VAL A 70 13.73 -7.10 -2.13
N ASP A 71 13.59 -8.29 -2.71
CA ASP A 71 12.72 -9.33 -2.20
C ASP A 71 13.50 -10.34 -1.34
N GLY A 72 13.03 -10.56 -0.11
CA GLY A 72 13.45 -11.69 0.72
C GLY A 72 12.91 -13.01 0.15
N LYS A 73 13.54 -14.13 0.50
CA LYS A 73 12.94 -15.45 0.31
C LYS A 73 11.75 -15.60 1.26
N TYR A 74 10.58 -15.17 0.86
CA TYR A 74 9.36 -15.61 1.50
C TYR A 74 8.83 -16.83 0.77
N HIS A 75 8.36 -17.82 1.52
CA HIS A 75 7.54 -18.88 0.97
C HIS A 75 6.39 -18.20 0.22
N GLN A 76 6.30 -18.44 -1.08
CA GLN A 76 5.32 -17.80 -1.94
C GLN A 76 3.94 -18.37 -1.63
N GLU A 77 3.28 -17.79 -0.66
CA GLU A 77 1.85 -18.02 -0.47
C GLU A 77 1.11 -17.48 -1.71
N ALA A 78 0.19 -18.25 -2.25
CA ALA A 78 -0.50 -17.91 -3.50
C ALA A 78 -1.17 -16.51 -3.44
N GLU A 79 -1.63 -16.09 -2.29
CA GLU A 79 -2.24 -14.78 -2.07
C GLU A 79 -1.22 -13.63 -2.17
N GLN A 80 0.01 -13.83 -1.65
CA GLN A 80 1.07 -12.84 -1.76
C GLN A 80 1.50 -12.63 -3.22
N VAL A 81 1.64 -13.71 -3.99
CA VAL A 81 1.95 -13.65 -5.44
C VAL A 81 0.92 -12.80 -6.19
N ILE A 82 -0.36 -12.92 -5.82
CA ILE A 82 -1.44 -12.15 -6.44
C ILE A 82 -1.38 -10.68 -6.06
N LYS A 83 -1.14 -10.35 -4.78
CA LYS A 83 -0.97 -8.97 -4.30
C LYS A 83 0.23 -8.30 -4.97
N ASP A 84 1.33 -9.03 -5.14
CA ASP A 84 2.55 -8.55 -5.80
C ASP A 84 2.35 -8.32 -7.30
N ALA A 85 1.59 -9.21 -7.96
CA ALA A 85 1.23 -9.02 -9.37
C ALA A 85 0.34 -7.77 -9.57
N GLN A 86 -0.64 -7.53 -8.71
CA GLN A 86 -1.49 -6.32 -8.76
C GLN A 86 -0.68 -5.04 -8.52
N ARG A 87 0.22 -5.07 -7.52
CA ARG A 87 1.13 -3.96 -7.24
C ARG A 87 1.98 -3.64 -8.47
N THR A 88 2.56 -4.66 -9.10
CA THR A 88 3.36 -4.51 -10.31
C THR A 88 2.54 -3.91 -11.44
N GLN A 89 1.38 -4.48 -11.73
CA GLN A 89 0.47 -4.00 -12.77
C GLN A 89 0.06 -2.53 -12.54
N TYR A 90 -0.26 -2.15 -11.31
CA TYR A 90 -0.58 -0.76 -10.96
C TYR A 90 0.58 0.19 -11.26
N LEU A 91 1.80 -0.17 -10.86
CA LEU A 91 2.99 0.65 -11.08
C LEU A 91 3.33 0.75 -12.58
N GLU A 92 3.19 -0.33 -13.34
CA GLU A 92 3.39 -0.36 -14.79
C GLU A 92 2.35 0.48 -15.53
N GLN A 93 1.07 0.45 -15.12
CA GLN A 93 0.02 1.32 -15.68
C GLN A 93 0.29 2.81 -15.43
N LYS A 94 1.02 3.15 -14.37
CA LYS A 94 1.51 4.52 -14.12
C LYS A 94 2.78 4.85 -14.93
N GLY A 95 3.25 3.92 -15.76
CA GLY A 95 4.40 4.07 -16.64
C GLY A 95 5.74 3.85 -15.95
N TYR A 96 5.77 3.15 -14.81
CA TYR A 96 7.01 2.75 -14.16
C TYR A 96 7.49 1.38 -14.69
N THR A 97 8.79 1.24 -14.84
CA THR A 97 9.45 -0.06 -15.00
C THR A 97 9.80 -0.57 -13.60
N VAL A 98 9.45 -1.80 -13.27
CA VAL A 98 9.75 -2.42 -11.98
C VAL A 98 10.77 -3.54 -12.20
N ILE A 99 11.90 -3.49 -11.48
CA ILE A 99 12.86 -4.59 -11.42
C ILE A 99 13.01 -5.07 -9.99
N ARG A 100 13.20 -6.37 -9.82
CA ARG A 100 13.35 -7.02 -8.52
C ARG A 100 14.68 -7.74 -8.44
N PHE A 101 15.24 -7.73 -7.24
CA PHE A 101 16.44 -8.49 -6.90
C PHE A 101 16.19 -9.27 -5.64
N ALA A 102 16.57 -10.54 -5.63
CA ALA A 102 16.57 -11.33 -4.41
C ALA A 102 17.65 -10.83 -3.44
N ASN A 103 17.44 -11.01 -2.13
CA ASN A 103 18.45 -10.65 -1.14
C ASN A 103 19.82 -11.27 -1.45
N GLU A 104 19.85 -12.51 -1.90
CA GLU A 104 21.08 -13.21 -2.24
C GLU A 104 21.82 -12.59 -3.42
N GLU A 105 21.12 -12.04 -4.42
CA GLU A 105 21.74 -11.32 -5.53
C GLU A 105 22.41 -10.04 -5.01
N VAL A 106 21.74 -9.33 -4.11
CA VAL A 106 22.27 -8.10 -3.50
C VAL A 106 23.50 -8.41 -2.64
N PHE A 107 23.51 -9.51 -1.89
CA PHE A 107 24.65 -9.88 -1.04
C PHE A 107 25.85 -10.42 -1.82
N ASN A 108 25.60 -11.24 -2.83
CA ASN A 108 26.65 -12.03 -3.46
C ASN A 108 27.06 -11.52 -4.85
N HIS A 109 26.20 -10.73 -5.52
CA HIS A 109 26.36 -10.32 -6.93
C HIS A 109 26.07 -8.83 -7.15
N MET A 110 26.52 -7.97 -6.23
CA MET A 110 26.23 -6.53 -6.26
C MET A 110 26.65 -5.87 -7.56
N GLU A 111 27.78 -6.27 -8.17
CA GLU A 111 28.23 -5.71 -9.44
C GLU A 111 27.23 -5.97 -10.57
N ASP A 112 26.67 -7.18 -10.63
CA ASP A 112 25.68 -7.56 -11.62
C ASP A 112 24.35 -6.81 -11.36
N VAL A 113 23.96 -6.63 -10.09
CA VAL A 113 22.81 -5.81 -9.70
C VAL A 113 22.97 -4.38 -10.23
N ILE A 114 24.11 -3.74 -9.96
CA ILE A 114 24.37 -2.37 -10.42
C ILE A 114 24.44 -2.28 -11.93
N LYS A 115 25.06 -3.25 -12.60
CA LYS A 115 25.10 -3.35 -14.06
C LYS A 115 23.69 -3.43 -14.64
N LYS A 116 22.83 -4.33 -14.12
CA LYS A 116 21.44 -4.49 -14.54
C LYS A 116 20.63 -3.20 -14.39
N ILE A 117 20.80 -2.49 -13.26
CA ILE A 117 20.15 -1.21 -13.03
C ILE A 117 20.54 -0.19 -14.11
N LYS A 118 21.85 -0.04 -14.41
CA LYS A 118 22.34 0.87 -15.44
C LYS A 118 21.84 0.51 -16.84
N GLU A 119 21.89 -0.77 -17.21
CA GLU A 119 21.39 -1.27 -18.50
C GLU A 119 19.89 -0.97 -18.65
N THR A 120 19.10 -1.19 -17.58
CA THR A 120 17.66 -0.89 -17.61
C THR A 120 17.41 0.60 -17.83
N ILE A 121 18.18 1.48 -17.18
CA ILE A 121 18.04 2.94 -17.38
C ILE A 121 18.42 3.31 -18.83
N MET A 122 19.50 2.75 -19.38
CA MET A 122 19.89 3.01 -20.77
C MET A 122 18.82 2.53 -21.77
N ALA A 123 18.20 1.38 -21.51
CA ALA A 123 17.09 0.87 -22.32
C ALA A 123 15.88 1.82 -22.28
N ILE A 124 15.52 2.32 -21.10
CA ILE A 124 14.42 3.31 -20.93
C ILE A 124 14.73 4.59 -21.72
N ASP A 125 15.95 5.10 -21.64
CA ASP A 125 16.37 6.33 -22.36
C ASP A 125 16.32 6.12 -23.87
N SER A 126 16.74 4.96 -24.37
CA SER A 126 16.72 4.66 -25.81
C SER A 126 15.30 4.56 -26.40
N HIS A 127 14.32 4.10 -25.60
CA HIS A 127 12.91 4.06 -26.00
C HIS A 127 12.23 5.45 -25.96
N ASN A 128 12.71 6.34 -25.08
CA ASN A 128 12.15 7.67 -24.90
C ASN A 128 12.79 8.75 -25.82
N THR A 129 13.82 8.41 -26.59
CA THR A 129 14.46 9.34 -27.53
C THR A 129 13.65 9.38 -28.82
N PRO A 130 13.03 10.51 -29.19
CA PRO A 130 12.38 10.66 -30.51
C PRO A 130 13.41 10.42 -31.61
N GLN A 131 13.05 9.69 -32.68
CA GLN A 131 13.92 9.40 -33.81
C GLN A 131 14.45 10.62 -34.58
N THR A 132 14.11 11.84 -34.19
CA THR A 132 14.48 13.09 -34.83
C THR A 132 15.73 13.78 -34.28
N ALA A 133 16.40 13.26 -33.25
CA ALA A 133 17.57 13.91 -32.64
C ALA A 133 18.91 13.20 -32.95
N ARG A 134 19.11 12.75 -34.18
CA ARG A 134 20.46 12.28 -34.62
C ARG A 134 21.38 13.39 -35.15
N PHE A 135 20.99 14.66 -35.04
CA PHE A 135 21.82 15.82 -35.44
C PHE A 135 21.73 16.90 -34.40
N ALA A 136 22.64 16.94 -33.45
CA ALA A 136 23.31 18.11 -32.85
C ALA A 136 24.12 17.66 -31.62
N GLN A 137 25.40 17.39 -31.85
CA GLN A 137 26.42 17.49 -30.81
C GLN A 137 26.94 18.94 -30.79
N ASN A 138 27.29 19.36 -29.59
CA ASN A 138 27.98 20.59 -29.18
C ASN A 138 27.13 21.77 -28.73
N THR A 139 27.13 22.01 -27.44
CA THR A 139 27.90 23.09 -26.80
C THR A 139 27.67 23.11 -25.28
N GLN A 140 28.72 23.52 -24.60
CA GLN A 140 28.98 23.55 -23.17
C GLN A 140 28.26 24.68 -22.44
N THR A 141 28.29 24.52 -21.12
CA THR A 141 28.53 25.48 -20.03
C THR A 141 27.37 26.01 -19.21
N SER A 142 27.57 25.81 -17.96
CA SER A 142 27.58 26.69 -16.77
C SER A 142 26.39 26.61 -15.80
N THR A 143 26.80 26.30 -14.57
CA THR A 143 26.15 26.48 -13.26
C THR A 143 25.85 27.96 -12.94
N PRO A 144 24.94 28.29 -12.02
CA PRO A 144 25.32 28.37 -10.62
C PRO A 144 24.29 27.95 -9.56
N SER A 145 24.84 27.73 -8.41
CA SER A 145 24.50 27.46 -7.03
C SER A 145 23.49 28.37 -6.31
N ASN A 146 23.05 27.80 -5.16
CA ASN A 146 22.55 28.41 -3.90
C ASN A 146 21.03 28.46 -3.73
N THR A 147 20.42 28.13 -2.58
CA THR A 147 20.70 28.37 -1.15
C THR A 147 19.78 27.50 -0.27
N GLN A 148 20.25 27.15 0.92
CA GLN A 148 19.54 26.46 1.99
C GLN A 148 18.50 27.35 2.67
N ALA A 149 17.39 26.75 3.13
CA ALA A 149 16.64 27.23 4.27
C ALA A 149 16.08 26.05 5.07
N SER A 150 16.48 25.99 6.32
CA SER A 150 16.04 25.04 7.35
C SER A 150 14.71 25.51 7.92
N ILE A 151 13.75 24.60 8.11
CA ILE A 151 12.56 24.86 8.95
C ILE A 151 12.35 23.65 9.85
N GLU A 152 12.23 23.94 11.13
CA GLU A 152 12.06 23.04 12.26
C GLU A 152 10.71 22.29 12.24
N SER A 153 10.72 21.07 12.75
CA SER A 153 9.57 20.19 12.87
C SER A 153 8.87 20.37 14.22
N PRO A 154 7.55 20.36 14.28
CA PRO A 154 6.84 20.21 15.54
C PRO A 154 6.68 18.74 15.91
N THR A 155 6.95 18.45 17.15
CA THR A 155 6.83 17.18 17.86
C THR A 155 5.36 16.74 17.96
N GLN A 156 5.06 15.51 17.54
CA GLN A 156 3.75 14.87 17.79
C GLN A 156 3.91 13.67 18.73
N PRO A 157 2.87 13.32 19.53
CA PRO A 157 2.95 12.33 20.58
C PRO A 157 3.07 10.90 20.02
N GLN A 158 3.95 10.12 20.64
CA GLN A 158 4.14 8.69 20.40
C GLN A 158 2.90 7.93 20.86
N GLN A 159 2.23 7.24 19.93
CA GLN A 159 1.28 6.19 20.27
C GLN A 159 2.08 4.94 20.65
N THR A 160 1.95 4.53 21.90
CA THR A 160 2.51 3.29 22.45
C THR A 160 1.83 2.08 21.79
N GLY A 161 2.64 1.21 21.19
CA GLY A 161 2.19 0.09 20.35
C GLY A 161 1.65 -1.12 21.11
N ALA A 162 0.58 -0.98 21.87
CA ALA A 162 -0.13 -2.13 22.44
C ALA A 162 -1.21 -2.63 21.48
N SER A 163 -1.26 -3.96 21.24
CA SER A 163 -2.32 -4.60 20.48
C SER A 163 -3.69 -4.34 21.09
N PRO A 164 -4.76 -4.15 20.29
CA PRO A 164 -6.13 -4.09 20.78
C PRO A 164 -6.56 -5.32 21.59
N LEU A 165 -5.85 -6.44 21.40
CA LEU A 165 -6.10 -7.71 22.12
C LEU A 165 -5.24 -7.87 23.39
N SER A 166 -4.16 -7.08 23.58
CA SER A 166 -3.26 -7.19 24.73
C SER A 166 -3.75 -6.42 25.95
N GLY A 167 -4.76 -5.59 25.82
CA GLY A 167 -5.51 -5.05 26.94
C GLY A 167 -6.37 -6.13 27.53
N GLY A 168 -5.80 -6.92 28.46
CA GLY A 168 -6.50 -8.02 29.11
C GLY A 168 -7.89 -7.60 29.59
N LEU A 169 -8.87 -8.38 29.26
CA LEU A 169 -10.31 -8.22 29.49
C LEU A 169 -10.71 -8.25 30.99
N ARG A 170 -9.84 -7.85 31.91
CA ARG A 170 -10.20 -7.77 33.33
C ARG A 170 -9.46 -6.62 34.04
N GLY A 171 -10.16 -5.50 34.13
CA GLY A 171 -9.90 -4.54 35.17
C GLY A 171 -9.37 -3.18 34.74
N ALA A 172 -10.24 -2.36 34.20
CA ALA A 172 -10.30 -0.91 34.52
C ALA A 172 -11.67 -0.41 34.09
N LEU A 173 -12.43 0.08 35.02
CA LEU A 173 -13.69 0.79 34.84
C LEU A 173 -13.43 2.13 34.13
N GLY A 174 -13.53 2.13 32.83
CA GLY A 174 -13.42 3.27 31.94
C GLY A 174 -13.55 2.73 30.54
N GLY A 175 -14.77 2.71 29.96
CA GLY A 175 -15.15 1.97 28.76
C GLY A 175 -14.18 2.12 27.59
N THR A 176 -13.39 1.10 27.37
CA THR A 176 -12.67 0.95 26.10
C THR A 176 -13.74 0.78 25.01
N PRO A 177 -13.77 1.62 23.97
CA PRO A 177 -14.75 1.45 22.91
C PRO A 177 -14.65 0.02 22.37
N GLY A 178 -15.79 -0.66 22.23
CA GLY A 178 -15.84 -1.96 21.59
C GLY A 178 -15.24 -1.86 20.18
N ALA A 179 -14.77 -2.97 19.63
CA ALA A 179 -14.13 -2.94 18.32
C ALA A 179 -14.62 -4.09 17.43
N TRP A 180 -14.75 -3.81 16.14
CA TRP A 180 -15.00 -4.79 15.10
C TRP A 180 -13.77 -4.94 14.21
N ALA A 181 -13.45 -6.17 13.83
CA ALA A 181 -12.43 -6.47 12.84
C ALA A 181 -13.12 -6.92 11.55
N VAL A 182 -12.63 -6.45 10.41
CA VAL A 182 -13.12 -6.85 9.10
C VAL A 182 -11.98 -7.35 8.24
N ASP A 183 -12.26 -8.37 7.42
CA ASP A 183 -11.31 -8.93 6.47
C ASP A 183 -12.04 -9.54 5.28
N ALA A 184 -11.33 -9.80 4.20
CA ALA A 184 -11.81 -10.47 3.00
C ALA A 184 -10.85 -11.57 2.56
N ALA A 185 -11.40 -12.56 1.86
CA ALA A 185 -10.66 -13.61 1.20
C ALA A 185 -11.13 -13.76 -0.24
N CYS A 186 -10.18 -14.09 -1.13
CA CYS A 186 -10.49 -14.35 -2.52
C CYS A 186 -9.71 -15.58 -3.02
N SER A 187 -10.40 -16.58 -3.53
CA SER A 187 -9.78 -17.76 -4.13
C SER A 187 -9.42 -17.49 -5.60
N GLY A 188 -8.24 -16.91 -5.83
CA GLY A 188 -7.85 -16.31 -7.10
C GLY A 188 -8.10 -14.81 -7.12
N ASN A 189 -7.58 -14.10 -8.16
CA ASN A 189 -7.75 -12.65 -8.22
C ASN A 189 -7.74 -12.14 -9.68
N PRO A 190 -8.93 -12.00 -10.32
CA PRO A 190 -10.27 -12.18 -9.75
C PRO A 190 -10.65 -13.64 -9.50
N GLY A 191 -11.57 -13.86 -8.54
CA GLY A 191 -12.07 -15.18 -8.16
C GLY A 191 -13.26 -15.09 -7.19
N PRO A 192 -13.69 -16.23 -6.62
CA PRO A 192 -14.68 -16.24 -5.54
C PRO A 192 -14.17 -15.44 -4.33
N MET A 193 -14.76 -14.28 -4.10
CA MET A 193 -14.44 -13.31 -3.05
C MET A 193 -15.54 -13.32 -2.00
N GLU A 194 -15.14 -13.33 -0.75
CA GLU A 194 -16.02 -13.21 0.40
C GLU A 194 -15.40 -12.28 1.44
N TYR A 195 -16.20 -11.74 2.35
CA TYR A 195 -15.72 -10.91 3.45
C TYR A 195 -16.56 -11.10 4.70
N GLN A 196 -15.97 -10.81 5.87
CA GLN A 196 -16.64 -10.96 7.15
C GLN A 196 -16.27 -9.86 8.15
N CYS A 197 -17.02 -9.82 9.23
CA CYS A 197 -16.79 -8.97 10.38
C CYS A 197 -16.89 -9.78 11.66
N ILE A 198 -15.93 -9.60 12.57
CA ILE A 198 -15.87 -10.21 13.89
C ILE A 198 -15.92 -9.13 14.95
N ASP A 199 -16.76 -9.29 15.95
CA ASP A 199 -16.72 -8.44 17.16
C ASP A 199 -15.57 -8.89 18.05
N LEU A 200 -14.58 -8.02 18.26
CA LEU A 200 -13.37 -8.34 19.02
C LEU A 200 -13.61 -8.57 20.52
N GLN A 201 -14.73 -8.09 21.04
CA GLN A 201 -15.08 -8.25 22.44
C GLN A 201 -15.67 -9.63 22.72
N THR A 202 -16.48 -10.13 21.81
CA THR A 202 -17.24 -11.38 21.99
C THR A 202 -16.67 -12.55 21.17
N GLY A 203 -15.86 -12.26 20.13
CA GLY A 203 -15.42 -13.23 19.14
C GLY A 203 -16.53 -13.67 18.17
N ALA A 204 -17.73 -13.07 18.26
CA ALA A 204 -18.86 -13.44 17.43
C ALA A 204 -18.72 -12.87 16.01
N GLN A 205 -19.11 -13.67 15.02
CA GLN A 205 -19.25 -13.20 13.65
C GLN A 205 -20.48 -12.28 13.55
N VAL A 206 -20.24 -11.02 13.20
CA VAL A 206 -21.29 -10.00 13.05
C VAL A 206 -22.01 -10.15 11.72
N PHE A 207 -21.25 -10.38 10.66
CA PHE A 207 -21.75 -10.72 9.33
C PHE A 207 -20.70 -11.47 8.50
N HIS A 208 -21.21 -12.15 7.47
CA HIS A 208 -20.45 -12.74 6.37
C HIS A 208 -21.16 -12.48 5.06
N PHE A 209 -20.43 -12.27 3.98
CA PHE A 209 -20.95 -12.06 2.64
C PHE A 209 -20.09 -12.76 1.60
N GLY A 210 -20.72 -13.36 0.60
CA GLY A 210 -20.07 -14.05 -0.51
C GLY A 210 -20.40 -15.56 -0.52
N PRO A 211 -19.73 -16.35 -1.39
CA PRO A 211 -18.75 -15.89 -2.37
C PRO A 211 -19.40 -15.21 -3.60
N VAL A 212 -18.71 -14.20 -4.14
CA VAL A 212 -19.05 -13.55 -5.43
C VAL A 212 -17.78 -13.35 -6.25
N GLN A 213 -17.91 -13.29 -7.58
CA GLN A 213 -16.76 -13.05 -8.45
C GLN A 213 -16.20 -11.64 -8.22
N GLY A 214 -14.98 -11.53 -7.68
CA GLY A 214 -14.39 -10.26 -7.30
C GLY A 214 -12.89 -10.33 -7.08
N THR A 215 -12.37 -9.36 -6.32
CA THR A 215 -10.96 -9.29 -5.89
C THR A 215 -10.88 -9.05 -4.39
N ASN A 216 -9.77 -9.43 -3.76
CA ASN A 216 -9.58 -9.24 -2.32
C ASN A 216 -9.79 -7.78 -1.90
N ASN A 217 -9.14 -6.83 -2.58
CA ASN A 217 -9.24 -5.40 -2.26
C ASN A 217 -10.69 -4.87 -2.32
N ILE A 218 -11.51 -5.37 -3.25
CA ILE A 218 -12.93 -5.02 -3.31
C ILE A 218 -13.66 -5.57 -2.08
N GLY A 219 -13.39 -6.83 -1.70
CA GLY A 219 -13.97 -7.44 -0.52
C GLY A 219 -13.66 -6.67 0.75
N GLU A 220 -12.41 -6.31 0.95
CA GLU A 220 -11.94 -5.51 2.09
C GLU A 220 -12.63 -4.13 2.15
N PHE A 221 -12.75 -3.44 1.00
CA PHE A 221 -13.49 -2.17 0.91
C PHE A 221 -14.96 -2.34 1.29
N LEU A 222 -15.63 -3.35 0.73
CA LEU A 222 -17.05 -3.63 1.00
C LEU A 222 -17.28 -4.05 2.45
N ALA A 223 -16.34 -4.80 3.05
CA ALA A 223 -16.41 -5.19 4.45
C ALA A 223 -16.44 -3.99 5.39
N ILE A 224 -15.57 -3.00 5.16
CA ILE A 224 -15.55 -1.76 5.94
C ILE A 224 -16.85 -0.98 5.76
N VAL A 225 -17.31 -0.80 4.52
CA VAL A 225 -18.55 -0.03 4.26
C VAL A 225 -19.77 -0.74 4.84
N HIS A 226 -19.83 -2.08 4.77
CA HIS A 226 -20.90 -2.87 5.39
C HIS A 226 -20.92 -2.71 6.91
N ALA A 227 -19.75 -2.77 7.56
CA ALA A 227 -19.63 -2.56 9.00
C ALA A 227 -20.11 -1.14 9.41
N LEU A 228 -19.68 -0.10 8.68
CA LEU A 228 -20.11 1.28 8.91
C LEU A 228 -21.63 1.44 8.77
N ALA A 229 -22.21 0.91 7.70
CA ALA A 229 -23.64 0.99 7.45
C ALA A 229 -24.46 0.22 8.49
N LEU A 230 -23.95 -0.92 8.94
CA LEU A 230 -24.59 -1.71 9.99
C LEU A 230 -24.54 -1.01 11.35
N MET A 231 -23.41 -0.42 11.71
CA MET A 231 -23.27 0.38 12.93
C MET A 231 -24.25 1.55 12.95
N GLU A 232 -24.36 2.27 11.84
CA GLU A 232 -25.31 3.37 11.73
C GLU A 232 -26.76 2.91 11.86
N LYS A 233 -27.14 1.84 11.15
CA LYS A 233 -28.48 1.25 11.23
C LYS A 233 -28.84 0.79 12.66
N GLN A 234 -27.86 0.31 13.43
CA GLN A 234 -28.05 -0.16 14.82
C GLN A 234 -27.83 0.95 15.85
N GLY A 235 -27.49 2.16 15.44
CA GLY A 235 -27.20 3.28 16.37
C GLY A 235 -25.94 3.10 17.18
N ILE A 236 -24.99 2.25 16.75
CA ILE A 236 -23.72 2.01 17.43
C ILE A 236 -22.77 3.18 17.12
N ARG A 237 -22.30 3.90 18.15
CA ARG A 237 -21.47 5.10 18.01
C ARG A 237 -20.13 5.02 18.73
N ASP A 238 -19.92 4.01 19.55
CA ASP A 238 -18.81 3.83 20.48
C ASP A 238 -17.81 2.75 20.06
N LYS A 239 -17.96 2.21 18.85
CA LYS A 239 -17.04 1.19 18.32
C LYS A 239 -16.08 1.75 17.29
N VAL A 240 -14.94 1.06 17.16
CA VAL A 240 -13.95 1.29 16.08
C VAL A 240 -13.94 0.08 15.14
N ILE A 241 -13.51 0.31 13.89
CA ILE A 241 -13.33 -0.75 12.90
C ILE A 241 -11.84 -0.94 12.64
N TYR A 242 -11.36 -2.18 12.73
CA TYR A 242 -10.03 -2.58 12.31
C TYR A 242 -10.07 -3.30 10.97
N SER A 243 -9.14 -2.96 10.09
CA SER A 243 -8.86 -3.66 8.84
C SER A 243 -7.35 -3.70 8.60
N ASP A 244 -6.83 -4.79 8.08
CA ASP A 244 -5.41 -4.90 7.72
C ASP A 244 -5.10 -4.38 6.30
N SER A 245 -6.10 -3.89 5.58
CA SER A 245 -5.98 -3.35 4.23
C SER A 245 -5.84 -1.83 4.22
N TYR A 246 -4.67 -1.32 3.88
CA TYR A 246 -4.48 0.11 3.61
C TYR A 246 -5.33 0.60 2.43
N ASN A 247 -5.39 -0.19 1.36
CA ASN A 247 -6.12 0.18 0.16
C ASN A 247 -7.61 0.36 0.44
N ALA A 248 -8.20 -0.57 1.18
CA ALA A 248 -9.60 -0.49 1.55
C ALA A 248 -9.91 0.75 2.41
N ILE A 249 -9.07 1.02 3.43
CA ILE A 249 -9.20 2.21 4.28
C ILE A 249 -9.10 3.50 3.44
N LEU A 250 -8.15 3.54 2.52
CA LEU A 250 -7.97 4.68 1.61
C LEU A 250 -9.17 4.88 0.70
N TRP A 251 -9.71 3.80 0.12
CA TRP A 251 -10.87 3.86 -0.77
C TRP A 251 -12.14 4.34 -0.04
N VAL A 252 -12.31 3.92 1.22
CA VAL A 252 -13.41 4.43 2.07
C VAL A 252 -13.24 5.93 2.32
N LYS A 253 -12.04 6.40 2.67
CA LYS A 253 -11.76 7.83 2.87
C LYS A 253 -11.98 8.64 1.60
N LYS A 254 -11.60 8.11 0.44
CA LYS A 254 -11.85 8.73 -0.88
C LYS A 254 -13.27 8.54 -1.38
N LYS A 255 -14.10 7.79 -0.67
CA LYS A 255 -15.48 7.43 -1.04
C LYS A 255 -15.55 6.80 -2.44
N LYS A 256 -14.48 6.10 -2.86
CA LYS A 256 -14.34 5.54 -4.20
C LYS A 256 -13.53 4.24 -4.20
N CYS A 257 -14.11 3.18 -4.74
CA CYS A 257 -13.44 1.91 -4.99
C CYS A 257 -12.60 2.00 -6.28
N LYS A 258 -11.27 2.02 -6.16
CA LYS A 258 -10.36 2.09 -7.30
C LYS A 258 -9.98 0.71 -7.82
N THR A 259 -10.94 -0.06 -8.28
CA THR A 259 -10.68 -1.40 -8.83
C THR A 259 -10.29 -1.36 -10.30
N THR A 260 -9.41 -2.29 -10.70
CA THR A 260 -9.06 -2.59 -12.10
C THR A 260 -9.81 -3.81 -12.65
N LEU A 261 -10.74 -4.38 -11.87
CA LEU A 261 -11.56 -5.51 -12.29
C LEU A 261 -12.34 -5.15 -13.57
N THR A 262 -12.31 -6.02 -14.57
CA THR A 262 -13.07 -5.79 -15.80
C THR A 262 -14.59 -5.92 -15.52
N ARG A 263 -15.36 -4.91 -15.93
CA ARG A 263 -16.81 -4.94 -15.84
C ARG A 263 -17.39 -5.78 -16.98
N ASN A 264 -18.09 -6.84 -16.65
CA ASN A 264 -18.75 -7.75 -17.59
C ASN A 264 -19.99 -8.39 -16.92
N SER A 265 -20.69 -9.28 -17.62
CA SER A 265 -21.89 -9.94 -17.09
C SER A 265 -21.65 -10.69 -15.76
N ALA A 266 -20.48 -11.29 -15.57
CA ALA A 266 -20.15 -12.04 -14.34
C ALA A 266 -19.85 -11.11 -13.15
N THR A 267 -19.39 -9.88 -13.41
CA THR A 267 -19.00 -8.89 -12.40
C THR A 267 -20.03 -7.78 -12.21
N GLU A 268 -21.07 -7.72 -13.03
CA GLU A 268 -22.07 -6.62 -13.01
C GLU A 268 -22.77 -6.49 -11.65
N GLN A 269 -23.17 -7.60 -11.03
CA GLN A 269 -23.77 -7.58 -9.70
C GLN A 269 -22.83 -6.97 -8.65
N LEU A 270 -21.54 -7.30 -8.71
CA LEU A 270 -20.54 -6.73 -7.82
C LEU A 270 -20.38 -5.22 -8.04
N TYR A 271 -20.37 -4.75 -9.29
CA TYR A 271 -20.33 -3.33 -9.61
C TYR A 271 -21.55 -2.56 -9.10
N GLN A 272 -22.73 -3.18 -9.07
CA GLN A 272 -23.91 -2.59 -8.45
C GLN A 272 -23.77 -2.48 -6.93
N ILE A 273 -23.13 -3.46 -6.28
CA ILE A 273 -22.83 -3.41 -4.85
C ILE A 273 -21.82 -2.32 -4.55
N ILE A 274 -20.73 -2.21 -5.35
CA ILE A 274 -19.73 -1.13 -5.23
C ILE A 274 -20.40 0.24 -5.37
N ALA A 275 -21.23 0.43 -6.39
CA ALA A 275 -21.91 1.71 -6.62
C ALA A 275 -22.82 2.10 -5.43
N ARG A 276 -23.53 1.13 -4.83
CA ARG A 276 -24.32 1.38 -3.61
C ARG A 276 -23.45 1.74 -2.41
N ALA A 277 -22.30 1.08 -2.24
CA ALA A 277 -21.36 1.38 -1.18
C ALA A 277 -20.77 2.79 -1.33
N GLU A 278 -20.34 3.17 -2.54
CA GLU A 278 -19.88 4.52 -2.84
C GLU A 278 -20.96 5.59 -2.61
N GLN A 279 -22.18 5.33 -3.07
CA GLN A 279 -23.31 6.22 -2.83
C GLN A 279 -23.61 6.40 -1.34
N TRP A 280 -23.54 5.31 -0.56
CA TRP A 280 -23.72 5.37 0.90
C TRP A 280 -22.65 6.26 1.54
N LEU A 281 -21.37 6.08 1.18
CA LEU A 281 -20.27 6.90 1.67
C LEU A 281 -20.42 8.38 1.29
N MET A 282 -20.97 8.70 0.12
CA MET A 282 -21.20 10.08 -0.30
C MET A 282 -22.30 10.77 0.50
N THR A 283 -23.34 10.03 0.89
CA THR A 283 -24.53 10.58 1.57
C THR A 283 -24.43 10.55 3.09
N HIS A 284 -23.43 9.84 3.65
CA HIS A 284 -23.26 9.68 5.09
C HIS A 284 -21.93 10.29 5.57
N ASN A 285 -21.96 10.90 6.75
CA ASN A 285 -20.75 11.40 7.39
C ASN A 285 -20.15 10.32 8.30
N VAL A 286 -19.07 9.70 7.83
CA VAL A 286 -18.37 8.64 8.58
C VAL A 286 -17.57 9.26 9.71
N THR A 287 -18.05 9.09 10.95
CA THR A 287 -17.37 9.51 12.17
C THR A 287 -16.68 8.36 12.91
N THR A 288 -17.06 7.12 12.61
CA THR A 288 -16.47 5.91 13.18
C THR A 288 -14.98 5.82 12.80
N PRO A 289 -14.06 5.68 13.77
CA PRO A 289 -12.64 5.50 13.49
C PRO A 289 -12.39 4.18 12.75
N ILE A 290 -11.66 4.25 11.65
CA ILE A 290 -11.17 3.07 10.90
C ILE A 290 -9.66 3.02 11.10
N ILE A 291 -9.19 1.95 11.73
CA ILE A 291 -7.81 1.81 12.20
C ILE A 291 -7.16 0.63 11.46
N LYS A 292 -5.93 0.85 11.00
CA LYS A 292 -5.11 -0.21 10.41
C LYS A 292 -4.73 -1.23 11.46
N TRP A 293 -4.99 -2.52 11.17
CA TRP A 293 -4.48 -3.63 11.97
C TRP A 293 -3.01 -3.90 11.61
N GLU A 294 -2.13 -3.90 12.61
CA GLU A 294 -0.69 -4.07 12.41
C GLU A 294 -0.30 -5.55 12.55
N THR A 295 -0.52 -6.35 11.51
CA THR A 295 -0.31 -7.80 11.49
C THR A 295 1.10 -8.21 11.97
N LYS A 296 2.13 -7.44 11.64
CA LYS A 296 3.51 -7.69 12.08
C LYS A 296 3.69 -7.58 13.60
N GLN A 297 2.88 -6.78 14.27
CA GLN A 297 2.98 -6.54 15.72
C GLN A 297 1.95 -7.34 16.51
N TRP A 298 0.74 -7.51 15.94
CA TRP A 298 -0.41 -8.04 16.66
C TRP A 298 -0.83 -9.43 16.20
N GLY A 299 -0.13 -10.01 15.21
CA GLY A 299 -0.51 -11.27 14.57
C GLY A 299 -1.67 -11.08 13.57
N GLU A 300 -2.21 -12.17 13.06
CA GLU A 300 -3.31 -12.15 12.10
C GLU A 300 -4.53 -11.45 12.67
N ILE A 301 -5.27 -10.76 11.81
CA ILE A 301 -6.51 -10.09 12.22
C ILE A 301 -7.56 -11.16 12.59
N PRO A 302 -8.32 -11.01 13.69
CA PRO A 302 -9.31 -12.03 14.11
C PRO A 302 -10.40 -12.35 13.08
N ALA A 303 -10.62 -11.47 12.10
CA ALA A 303 -11.52 -11.69 10.99
C ALA A 303 -10.88 -12.50 9.83
N ASP A 304 -9.59 -12.88 9.93
CA ASP A 304 -8.92 -13.69 8.91
C ASP A 304 -9.64 -15.04 8.68
N PHE A 305 -9.76 -15.44 7.42
CA PHE A 305 -10.49 -16.66 7.03
C PHE A 305 -9.72 -17.95 7.32
N GLY A 306 -8.49 -17.85 7.85
CA GLY A 306 -7.68 -19.03 8.20
C GLY A 306 -7.29 -19.90 7.00
N ARG A 307 -7.33 -19.36 5.79
CA ARG A 307 -7.02 -20.11 4.54
C ARG A 307 -5.52 -20.19 4.27
N LYS A 308 -4.71 -19.63 5.13
CA LYS A 308 -3.24 -19.76 5.08
C LYS A 308 -2.86 -21.14 5.60
N LYS A 309 -2.76 -22.11 4.70
CA LYS A 309 -2.14 -23.42 4.94
C LYS A 309 -0.95 -23.58 4.03
#